data_b1d2813728ba087f308775792dafaff2
#
_entry.id   b1d2813728ba087f308775792dafaff2
#
_cell.length_a   1.000
_cell.length_b   1.000
_cell.length_c   1.000
_cell.angle_alpha   90.00
_cell.angle_beta   90.00
_cell.angle_gamma   90.00
#
_symmetry.space_group_name_H-M   'P 1'
#
loop_
_entity.id
_entity.type
_entity.pdbx_description
1 polymer ?
#
loop_
_entity_poly.entity_id
_entity_poly.type
_entity_poly.pdbx_seq_one_letter_code
_entity_poly.pdbx_strand_id
1 'polypeptide(L)'
;GVVRELVSTTTTVSPDAMLGGKWVIVNMAPAEWGDSGALVAAGWKYLVQRRLLRRKTREADSAVVIWADEYAQFVNSYDAHYLAQCRSHMGCMVVLTQSRAADLELKCRRRRTPR
;
A
#
# COMPACT_ATOMS: atom_id res chain seq x y z
N GLY A 1 -13.34 -11.01 -14.82
CA GLY A 1 -12.02 -10.42 -15.09
C GLY A 1 -11.00 -10.82 -14.04
N VAL A 2 -9.72 -10.65 -14.33
CA VAL A 2 -8.58 -11.06 -13.49
C VAL A 2 -8.66 -10.47 -12.07
N VAL A 3 -9.05 -9.19 -11.93
CA VAL A 3 -9.22 -8.56 -10.62
C VAL A 3 -10.28 -9.27 -9.78
N ARG A 4 -11.38 -9.69 -10.39
CA ARG A 4 -12.42 -10.46 -9.70
C ARG A 4 -11.89 -11.78 -9.17
N GLU A 5 -11.09 -12.49 -9.93
CA GLU A 5 -10.47 -13.74 -9.49
C GLU A 5 -9.52 -13.52 -8.32
N LEU A 6 -8.72 -12.47 -8.37
CA LEU A 6 -7.75 -12.15 -7.32
C LEU A 6 -8.39 -11.71 -5.99
N VAL A 7 -9.56 -11.06 -6.02
CA VAL A 7 -10.14 -10.43 -4.82
C VAL A 7 -11.45 -11.06 -4.35
N SER A 8 -12.04 -11.96 -5.11
CA SER A 8 -13.35 -12.58 -4.80
C SER A 8 -13.28 -14.02 -4.31
N THR A 9 -12.11 -14.62 -4.31
CA THR A 9 -11.87 -15.97 -3.81
C THR A 9 -11.45 -15.98 -2.34
N THR A 10 -11.13 -17.15 -1.81
CA THR A 10 -10.66 -17.29 -0.43
C THR A 10 -9.37 -16.48 -0.21
N THR A 11 -9.31 -15.74 0.89
CA THR A 11 -8.09 -15.02 1.28
C THR A 11 -6.98 -16.00 1.63
N THR A 12 -5.89 -15.95 0.87
CA THR A 12 -4.71 -16.81 1.07
C THR A 12 -3.57 -16.08 1.77
N VAL A 13 -3.51 -14.75 1.65
CA VAL A 13 -2.52 -13.90 2.31
C VAL A 13 -3.22 -12.75 3.02
N SER A 14 -2.92 -12.58 4.28
CA SER A 14 -3.43 -11.48 5.12
C SER A 14 -2.32 -10.47 5.43
N PRO A 15 -2.63 -9.18 5.62
CA PRO A 15 -1.69 -8.20 6.16
C PRO A 15 -1.05 -8.60 7.49
N ASP A 16 -1.69 -9.45 8.27
CA ASP A 16 -1.14 -9.96 9.54
C ASP A 16 0.14 -10.80 9.36
N ALA A 17 0.38 -11.34 8.18
CA ALA A 17 1.61 -12.06 7.89
C ALA A 17 2.87 -11.22 8.12
N MET A 18 2.81 -9.92 7.81
CA MET A 18 3.94 -8.99 8.02
C MET A 18 4.15 -8.67 9.50
N LEU A 19 3.10 -8.64 10.29
CA LEU A 19 3.20 -8.47 11.74
C LEU A 19 3.90 -9.65 12.40
N GLY A 20 3.82 -10.83 11.80
CA GLY A 20 4.53 -12.04 12.20
C GLY A 20 5.96 -12.16 11.66
N GLY A 21 6.52 -11.09 11.09
CA GLY A 21 7.89 -11.06 10.57
C GLY A 21 8.08 -11.68 9.18
N LYS A 22 7.01 -11.94 8.45
CA LYS A 22 7.10 -12.46 7.08
C LYS A 22 7.29 -11.34 6.06
N TRP A 23 8.01 -11.65 5.01
CA TRP A 23 8.13 -10.81 3.83
C TRP A 23 6.96 -11.12 2.89
N VAL A 24 6.33 -10.07 2.39
CA VAL A 24 5.26 -10.18 1.37
C VAL A 24 5.68 -9.33 0.18
N ILE A 25 5.76 -9.94 -0.99
CA ILE A 25 6.07 -9.28 -2.25
C ILE A 25 4.82 -9.29 -3.11
N VAL A 26 4.32 -8.09 -3.44
CA VAL A 26 3.19 -7.91 -4.35
C VAL A 26 3.75 -7.51 -5.71
N ASN A 27 3.85 -8.48 -6.61
CA ASN A 27 4.36 -8.27 -7.95
C ASN A 27 3.19 -8.08 -8.94
N MET A 28 2.89 -6.82 -9.26
CA MET A 28 1.82 -6.43 -10.18
C MET A 28 2.40 -5.55 -11.30
N ALA A 29 3.33 -6.13 -12.05
CA ALA A 29 4.04 -5.42 -13.12
C ALA A 29 3.06 -4.78 -14.13
N PRO A 30 3.18 -3.48 -14.44
CA PRO A 30 2.25 -2.78 -15.34
C PRO A 30 2.19 -3.37 -16.75
N ALA A 31 3.29 -3.92 -17.23
CA ALA A 31 3.36 -4.57 -18.55
C ALA A 31 2.45 -5.81 -18.64
N GLU A 32 2.21 -6.48 -17.52
CA GLU A 32 1.40 -7.68 -17.44
C GLU A 32 -0.03 -7.39 -16.98
N TRP A 33 -0.21 -6.55 -15.98
CA TRP A 33 -1.47 -6.34 -15.28
C TRP A 33 -2.14 -4.99 -15.57
N GLY A 34 -1.40 -4.02 -16.13
CA GLY A 34 -1.92 -2.68 -16.44
C GLY A 34 -2.56 -1.97 -15.24
N ASP A 35 -3.65 -1.25 -15.48
CA ASP A 35 -4.40 -0.51 -14.45
C ASP A 35 -5.00 -1.42 -13.37
N SER A 36 -5.35 -2.64 -13.72
CA SER A 36 -5.86 -3.64 -12.77
C SER A 36 -4.81 -4.00 -11.73
N GLY A 37 -3.55 -4.13 -12.13
CA GLY A 37 -2.43 -4.37 -11.23
C GLY A 37 -2.20 -3.21 -10.27
N ALA A 38 -2.26 -1.98 -10.78
CA ALA A 38 -2.15 -0.77 -9.96
C ALA A 38 -3.27 -0.69 -8.91
N LEU A 39 -4.49 -1.06 -9.28
CA LEU A 39 -5.64 -1.11 -8.36
C LEU A 39 -5.43 -2.15 -7.24
N VAL A 40 -4.98 -3.34 -7.58
CA VAL A 40 -4.69 -4.40 -6.60
C VAL A 40 -3.55 -3.99 -5.67
N ALA A 41 -2.47 -3.44 -6.21
CA ALA A 41 -1.35 -2.95 -5.40
C ALA A 41 -1.76 -1.81 -4.46
N ALA A 42 -2.57 -0.86 -4.92
CA ALA A 42 -3.11 0.22 -4.10
C ALA A 42 -4.03 -0.31 -2.99
N GLY A 43 -4.89 -1.27 -3.31
CA GLY A 43 -5.78 -1.92 -2.34
C GLY A 43 -5.01 -2.70 -1.27
N TRP A 44 -4.01 -3.47 -1.66
CA TRP A 44 -3.15 -4.19 -0.74
C TRP A 44 -2.39 -3.22 0.19
N LYS A 45 -1.75 -2.19 -0.38
CA LYS A 45 -1.07 -1.15 0.38
C LYS A 45 -2.01 -0.53 1.42
N TYR A 46 -3.22 -0.16 1.02
CA TYR A 46 -4.23 0.40 1.92
C TYR A 46 -4.57 -0.55 3.07
N LEU A 47 -4.78 -1.83 2.81
CA LEU A 47 -5.08 -2.82 3.84
C LEU A 47 -3.94 -2.95 4.86
N VAL A 48 -2.70 -2.96 4.38
CA VAL A 48 -1.51 -2.99 5.24
C VAL A 48 -1.41 -1.73 6.09
N GLN A 49 -1.52 -0.57 5.49
CA GLN A 49 -1.48 0.71 6.19
C GLN A 49 -2.56 0.79 7.27
N ARG A 50 -3.78 0.42 6.92
CA ARG A 50 -4.91 0.41 7.86
C ARG A 50 -4.68 -0.58 9.00
N ARG A 51 -4.15 -1.75 8.70
CA ARG A 51 -3.85 -2.76 9.72
C ARG A 51 -2.77 -2.29 10.68
N LEU A 52 -1.73 -1.64 10.17
CA LEU A 52 -0.66 -1.09 11.00
C LEU A 52 -1.16 0.00 11.94
N LEU A 53 -1.98 0.93 11.46
CA LEU A 53 -2.52 2.02 12.30
C LEU A 53 -3.50 1.51 13.39
N ARG A 54 -3.97 0.28 13.29
CA ARG A 54 -4.85 -0.35 14.28
C ARG A 54 -4.13 -1.23 15.28
N ARG A 55 -2.85 -1.55 15.06
CA ARG A 55 -2.13 -2.38 16.00
C ARG A 55 -1.77 -1.60 17.26
N LYS A 56 -1.83 -2.29 18.40
CA LYS A 56 -1.24 -1.80 19.64
C LYS A 56 0.23 -2.22 19.64
N THR A 57 1.13 -1.25 19.60
CA THR A 57 2.56 -1.52 19.59
C THR A 57 3.09 -1.76 21.00
N ARG A 58 4.04 -2.69 21.11
CA ARG A 58 4.83 -2.95 22.30
C ARG A 58 6.29 -2.69 21.98
N GLU A 59 7.10 -2.45 22.99
CA GLU A 59 8.53 -2.17 22.84
C GLU A 59 9.29 -3.28 22.10
N ALA A 60 8.84 -4.53 22.23
CA ALA A 60 9.40 -5.69 21.54
C ALA A 60 8.93 -5.89 20.10
N ASP A 61 7.98 -5.07 19.61
CA ASP A 61 7.44 -5.23 18.27
C ASP A 61 8.43 -4.75 17.20
N SER A 62 8.56 -5.52 16.15
CA SER A 62 9.36 -5.14 15.00
C SER A 62 8.67 -4.07 14.15
N ALA A 63 9.46 -3.17 13.59
CA ALA A 63 8.96 -2.23 12.60
C ALA A 63 8.55 -2.96 11.31
N VAL A 64 7.47 -2.49 10.69
CA VAL A 64 7.03 -2.96 9.39
C VAL A 64 7.31 -1.90 8.35
N VAL A 65 8.05 -2.26 7.31
CA VAL A 65 8.42 -1.38 6.22
C VAL A 65 7.60 -1.72 4.99
N ILE A 66 6.87 -0.74 4.47
CA ILE A 66 6.22 -0.80 3.17
C ILE A 66 7.20 -0.23 2.14
N TRP A 67 7.73 -1.08 1.27
CA TRP A 67 8.60 -0.67 0.19
C TRP A 67 7.79 -0.56 -1.10
N ALA A 68 7.63 0.64 -1.60
CA ALA A 68 6.78 0.95 -2.76
C ALA A 68 7.64 1.43 -3.93
N ASP A 69 7.95 0.52 -4.84
CA ASP A 69 8.60 0.85 -6.09
C ASP A 69 7.58 1.36 -7.12
N GLU A 70 7.98 2.27 -7.99
CA GLU A 70 7.09 2.97 -8.94
C GLU A 70 5.81 3.53 -8.28
N TYR A 71 5.97 4.10 -7.12
CA TYR A 71 4.90 4.57 -6.24
C TYR A 71 3.86 5.46 -6.95
N ALA A 72 4.27 6.24 -7.93
CA ALA A 72 3.36 7.12 -8.68
C ALA A 72 2.17 6.38 -9.33
N GLN A 73 2.29 5.08 -9.56
CA GLN A 73 1.23 4.29 -10.20
C GLN A 73 0.09 3.94 -9.24
N PHE A 74 0.35 3.86 -7.94
CA PHE A 74 -0.65 3.44 -6.94
C PHE A 74 -0.70 4.35 -5.71
N VAL A 75 -0.28 5.59 -5.86
CA VAL A 75 -0.47 6.64 -4.84
C VAL A 75 -1.95 6.92 -4.61
N ASN A 76 -2.33 7.14 -3.36
CA ASN A 76 -3.69 7.56 -3.00
C ASN A 76 -3.68 8.54 -1.81
N SER A 77 -4.84 9.14 -1.52
CA SER A 77 -4.97 10.14 -0.44
C SER A 77 -4.76 9.57 0.96
N TYR A 78 -4.92 8.27 1.15
CA TYR A 78 -4.72 7.63 2.44
C TYR A 78 -3.25 7.58 2.84
N ASP A 79 -2.34 7.64 1.87
CA ASP A 79 -0.90 7.64 2.14
C ASP A 79 -0.47 8.78 3.05
N ALA A 80 -1.02 9.98 2.85
CA ALA A 80 -0.75 11.12 3.71
C ALA A 80 -1.25 10.90 5.15
N HIS A 81 -2.44 10.31 5.30
CA HIS A 81 -2.98 9.95 6.60
C HIS A 81 -2.09 8.91 7.31
N TYR A 82 -1.66 7.88 6.58
CA TYR A 82 -0.77 6.87 7.11
C TYR A 82 0.58 7.45 7.54
N LEU A 83 1.22 8.24 6.70
CA LEU A 83 2.52 8.84 6.98
C LEU A 83 2.51 9.77 8.20
N ALA A 84 1.40 10.45 8.45
CA ALA A 84 1.25 11.29 9.64
C ALA A 84 1.26 10.52 10.97
N GLN A 85 0.94 9.22 10.95
CA GLN A 85 0.72 8.43 12.16
C GLN A 85 1.58 7.16 12.26
N CYS A 86 2.19 6.70 11.17
CA CYS A 86 2.83 5.38 11.09
C CYS A 86 3.95 5.18 12.10
N ARG A 87 4.69 6.25 12.46
CA ARG A 87 5.81 6.18 13.41
C ARG A 87 5.38 5.62 14.77
N SER A 88 4.27 6.09 15.32
CA SER A 88 3.76 5.62 16.63
C SER A 88 3.25 4.17 16.60
N HIS A 89 3.04 3.64 15.42
CA HIS A 89 2.62 2.25 15.19
C HIS A 89 3.75 1.35 14.65
N MET A 90 4.99 1.78 14.78
CA MET A 90 6.16 1.06 14.27
C MET A 90 6.04 0.74 12.77
N GLY A 91 5.45 1.67 12.02
CA GLY A 91 5.34 1.62 10.57
C GLY A 91 6.32 2.56 9.89
N CYS A 92 6.79 2.18 8.73
CA CYS A 92 7.63 2.99 7.86
C CYS A 92 7.21 2.77 6.41
N MET A 93 7.40 3.76 5.56
CA MET A 93 7.17 3.63 4.14
C MET A 93 8.36 4.19 3.37
N VAL A 94 8.90 3.41 2.46
CA VAL A 94 9.95 3.80 1.52
C VAL A 94 9.32 3.85 0.14
N VAL A 95 9.42 4.98 -0.52
CA VAL A 95 8.86 5.19 -1.86
C VAL A 95 9.96 5.49 -2.87
N LEU A 96 9.89 4.82 -3.99
CA LEU A 96 10.74 5.05 -5.14
C LEU A 96 9.85 5.53 -6.30
N THR A 97 10.20 6.66 -6.86
CA THR A 97 9.44 7.23 -7.96
C THR A 97 10.33 8.11 -8.84
N GLN A 98 10.05 8.12 -10.12
CA GLN A 98 10.65 9.04 -11.08
C GLN A 98 9.80 10.31 -11.25
N SER A 99 8.59 10.36 -10.67
CA SER A 99 7.70 11.51 -10.74
C SER A 99 8.08 12.57 -9.72
N ARG A 100 7.95 13.84 -10.10
CA ARG A 100 8.14 14.96 -9.18
C ARG A 100 7.04 14.98 -8.11
N ALA A 101 7.33 15.53 -6.94
CA ALA A 101 6.37 15.63 -5.83
C ALA A 101 5.05 16.32 -6.24
N ALA A 102 5.12 17.37 -7.06
CA ALA A 102 3.95 18.07 -7.59
C ALA A 102 3.03 17.14 -8.42
N ASP A 103 3.62 16.25 -9.22
CA ASP A 103 2.86 15.29 -10.03
C ASP A 103 2.16 14.24 -9.16
N LEU A 104 2.79 13.87 -8.05
CA LEU A 104 2.19 12.96 -7.06
C LEU A 104 1.00 13.61 -6.37
N GLU A 105 1.10 14.88 -5.99
CA GLU A 105 0.00 15.63 -5.40
C GLU A 105 -1.19 15.74 -6.37
N LEU A 106 -0.94 16.03 -7.63
CA LEU A 106 -1.97 16.10 -8.67
C LEU A 106 -2.67 14.76 -8.86
N LYS A 107 -1.91 13.66 -8.89
CA LYS A 107 -2.49 12.30 -8.99
C LYS A 107 -3.32 11.95 -7.77
N CYS A 108 -2.87 12.32 -6.59
CA CYS A 108 -3.59 12.11 -5.34
C CYS A 108 -4.92 12.90 -5.33
N ARG A 109 -4.91 14.16 -5.77
CA ARG A 109 -6.10 15.01 -5.88
C ARG A 109 -7.10 14.47 -6.90
N ARG A 110 -6.64 14.07 -8.10
CA ARG A 110 -7.51 13.51 -9.15
C ARG A 110 -8.25 12.25 -8.71
N ARG A 111 -7.63 11.42 -7.88
CA ARG A 111 -8.27 10.21 -7.33
C ARG A 111 -9.25 10.51 -6.19
N ARG A 112 -9.27 11.74 -5.68
CA ARG A 112 -10.14 12.20 -4.60
C ARG A 112 -11.48 12.73 -5.10
N THR A 113 -11.55 13.22 -6.33
CA THR A 113 -12.79 13.73 -6.96
C THR A 113 -13.46 12.57 -7.70
N PRO A 114 -14.63 12.09 -7.23
CA PRO A 114 -15.47 11.22 -8.05
C PRO A 114 -15.89 11.98 -9.31
N ARG A 115 -15.80 11.30 -10.43
CA ARG A 115 -16.35 11.84 -11.69
C ARG A 115 -17.86 11.86 -11.61
#